data_5a1546adbf3e47ab689a2ac16791e2ec
#
_entry.id   5a1546adbf3e47ab689a2ac16791e2ec
#
_cell.length_a   1.000
_cell.length_b   1.000
_cell.length_c   1.000
_cell.angle_alpha   90.00
_cell.angle_beta   90.00
_cell.angle_gamma   90.00
#
_symmetry.space_group_name_H-M   'P 1'
#
loop_
_entity.id
_entity.type
_entity.pdbx_description
1 polymer ?
#
loop_
_entity_poly.entity_id
_entity_poly.type
_entity_poly.pdbx_seq_one_letter_code
_entity_poly.pdbx_strand_id
1 'polypeptide(L)'
;MDNMAEKPQDVAILEQLKQGIARFELVSSPVSSISSSESVTRSFPFSLNGGHPLFAKIGPVLGSPALRKAEHYTVQKVTGDGRCLFRALAKGMASNRGIPLRPFEEKNDADDLRMAVKEVICDNGKERRQYEAALIAITVEESLERYCQRIQRPDFWGGESELLVLSKLCKQPIIVYIPEHEHAIGWRGSSFIPIAEYGAEFKGGVGKPKKPVRLLYSSRNHYDLLV
;
A
#
# COMPACT_ATOMS: atom_id res chain seq x y z
N MET A 1 39.34 -17.96 -17.63
CA MET A 1 38.88 -16.60 -17.92
C MET A 1 37.39 -16.70 -18.20
N ASP A 2 36.62 -16.81 -17.13
CA ASP A 2 35.17 -16.99 -17.26
C ASP A 2 34.52 -15.62 -17.27
N ASN A 3 33.96 -15.31 -18.41
CA ASN A 3 33.21 -14.11 -18.68
C ASN A 3 31.81 -14.30 -18.04
N MET A 4 31.64 -13.89 -16.80
CA MET A 4 30.31 -13.83 -16.18
C MET A 4 29.54 -12.74 -16.91
N ALA A 5 28.68 -13.15 -17.81
CA ALA A 5 27.69 -12.28 -18.43
C ALA A 5 26.75 -11.81 -17.33
N GLU A 6 26.88 -10.54 -16.99
CA GLU A 6 25.98 -9.80 -16.12
C GLU A 6 24.54 -9.91 -16.68
N LYS A 7 23.65 -10.49 -15.92
CA LYS A 7 22.23 -10.57 -16.30
C LYS A 7 21.66 -9.16 -16.41
N PRO A 8 20.90 -8.83 -17.47
CA PRO A 8 20.27 -7.50 -17.61
C PRO A 8 19.01 -7.39 -16.73
N GLN A 9 19.13 -7.62 -15.43
CA GLN A 9 18.00 -7.63 -14.48
C GLN A 9 18.04 -6.51 -13.45
N ASP A 10 19.01 -5.60 -13.51
CA ASP A 10 19.18 -4.55 -12.49
C ASP A 10 18.99 -3.13 -13.01
N VAL A 11 18.12 -2.93 -13.99
CA VAL A 11 17.49 -1.61 -14.09
C VAL A 11 16.56 -1.53 -12.91
N ALA A 12 16.86 -0.62 -11.98
CA ALA A 12 16.08 -0.45 -10.76
C ALA A 12 14.59 -0.39 -11.11
N ILE A 13 13.76 -1.15 -10.39
CA ILE A 13 12.31 -1.25 -10.63
C ILE A 13 11.66 0.13 -10.70
N LEU A 14 12.14 1.05 -9.85
CA LEU A 14 11.72 2.44 -9.86
C LEU A 14 11.96 3.11 -11.22
N GLU A 15 13.10 2.84 -11.86
CA GLU A 15 13.42 3.40 -13.17
C GLU A 15 12.53 2.80 -14.28
N GLN A 16 12.25 1.52 -14.22
CA GLN A 16 11.29 0.87 -15.13
C GLN A 16 9.88 1.46 -15.00
N LEU A 17 9.47 1.73 -13.76
CA LEU A 17 8.19 2.39 -13.49
C LEU A 17 8.18 3.83 -14.03
N LYS A 18 9.26 4.60 -13.85
CA LYS A 18 9.40 5.97 -14.37
C LYS A 18 9.38 6.04 -15.90
N GLN A 19 9.97 5.05 -16.55
CA GLN A 19 10.04 4.98 -18.02
C GLN A 19 8.75 4.45 -18.66
N GLY A 20 7.74 4.09 -17.86
CA GLY A 20 6.48 3.53 -18.37
C GLY A 20 6.62 2.12 -18.98
N ILE A 21 7.76 1.47 -18.79
CA ILE A 21 8.04 0.10 -19.26
C ILE A 21 7.38 -0.90 -18.30
N ALA A 22 7.32 -0.56 -17.02
CA ALA A 22 6.57 -1.33 -16.04
C ALA A 22 5.06 -1.10 -16.21
N ARG A 23 4.25 -2.05 -15.77
CA ARG A 23 2.79 -1.96 -15.85
C ARG A 23 2.17 -0.88 -14.95
N PHE A 24 2.96 -0.28 -14.07
CA PHE A 24 2.54 0.75 -13.12
C PHE A 24 3.09 2.12 -13.55
N GLU A 25 2.23 3.13 -13.53
CA GLU A 25 2.65 4.51 -13.79
C GLU A 25 3.21 5.15 -12.53
N LEU A 26 4.48 5.52 -12.56
CA LEU A 26 5.07 6.47 -11.63
C LEU A 26 4.89 7.89 -12.14
N VAL A 27 4.63 8.79 -11.23
CA VAL A 27 4.62 10.21 -11.53
C VAL A 27 5.64 10.90 -10.66
N SER A 28 6.71 11.39 -11.27
CA SER A 28 7.64 12.30 -10.61
C SER A 28 6.92 13.61 -10.28
N SER A 29 6.90 13.98 -8.99
CA SER A 29 6.40 15.28 -8.58
C SER A 29 7.48 16.34 -8.85
N PRO A 30 7.15 17.47 -9.49
CA PRO A 30 8.05 18.61 -9.47
C PRO A 30 8.17 19.10 -8.03
N VAL A 31 9.40 19.32 -7.59
CA VAL A 31 9.73 19.90 -6.29
C VAL A 31 9.22 21.32 -6.29
N SER A 32 8.06 21.56 -5.68
CA SER A 32 7.63 22.91 -5.29
C SER A 32 8.06 23.13 -3.85
N SER A 33 9.10 23.91 -3.68
CA SER A 33 9.53 24.45 -2.42
C SER A 33 8.40 25.32 -1.85
N ILE A 34 7.81 24.89 -0.74
CA ILE A 34 7.02 25.76 0.12
C ILE A 34 7.63 25.71 1.52
N SER A 35 8.14 26.86 1.90
CA SER A 35 8.66 27.19 3.23
C SER A 35 7.53 27.44 4.23
N SER A 36 7.88 27.28 5.49
CA SER A 36 7.34 27.88 6.73
C SER A 36 6.27 27.11 7.49
N SER A 37 6.71 26.61 8.61
CA SER A 37 6.32 26.90 10.01
C SER A 37 4.84 26.74 10.38
N GLU A 38 4.60 25.73 11.26
CA GLU A 38 4.01 26.02 12.58
C GLU A 38 4.08 24.75 13.47
N SER A 39 4.71 24.93 14.63
CA SER A 39 4.81 23.97 15.72
C SER A 39 3.51 23.92 16.51
N VAL A 40 2.89 22.74 16.62
CA VAL A 40 1.90 22.48 17.67
C VAL A 40 2.25 21.18 18.38
N THR A 41 2.88 21.33 19.54
CA THR A 41 3.05 20.28 20.55
C THR A 41 1.68 19.90 21.13
N ARG A 42 1.27 18.65 20.97
CA ARG A 42 0.22 18.05 21.80
C ARG A 42 0.67 16.69 22.31
N SER A 43 0.83 16.66 23.63
CA SER A 43 1.09 15.47 24.45
C SER A 43 -0.08 14.50 24.37
N PHE A 44 0.22 13.19 24.19
CA PHE A 44 -0.76 12.12 24.26
C PHE A 44 -0.44 11.16 25.40
N PRO A 45 -1.43 10.75 26.22
CA PRO A 45 -1.21 9.74 27.23
C PRO A 45 -1.24 8.34 26.60
N PHE A 46 -0.20 7.56 26.85
CA PHE A 46 -0.14 6.15 26.53
C PHE A 46 -0.97 5.32 27.50
N SER A 47 -1.82 4.45 26.98
CA SER A 47 -2.39 3.34 27.73
C SER A 47 -1.98 2.02 27.06
N LEU A 48 -1.17 1.25 27.78
CA LEU A 48 -0.71 -0.08 27.42
C LEU A 48 -1.80 -1.10 27.84
N ASN A 49 -2.49 -1.70 26.86
CA ASN A 49 -3.10 -3.01 27.05
C ASN A 49 -3.06 -3.80 25.74
N GLY A 50 -2.55 -5.04 25.86
CA GLY A 50 -2.10 -5.89 24.79
C GLY A 50 -3.20 -6.31 23.82
N GLY A 51 -2.97 -6.00 22.58
CA GLY A 51 -3.65 -6.44 21.38
C GLY A 51 -2.91 -5.78 20.24
N HIS A 52 -2.44 -6.56 19.27
CA HIS A 52 -1.66 -6.03 18.15
C HIS A 52 -2.38 -4.87 17.46
N PRO A 53 -1.95 -3.62 17.57
CA PRO A 53 -2.54 -2.50 16.86
C PRO A 53 -1.88 -2.38 15.49
N LEU A 54 -2.34 -3.16 14.51
CA LEU A 54 -1.88 -3.03 13.13
C LEU A 54 -2.38 -1.76 12.43
N PHE A 55 -3.17 -0.94 13.11
CA PHE A 55 -3.66 0.34 12.59
C PHE A 55 -3.57 1.43 13.65
N ALA A 56 -2.35 1.75 14.08
CA ALA A 56 -2.12 2.97 14.86
C ALA A 56 -2.20 4.17 13.91
N LYS A 57 -3.35 4.79 13.91
CA LYS A 57 -3.77 6.12 13.43
C LYS A 57 -2.64 7.06 12.97
N ILE A 58 -2.15 6.90 11.75
CA ILE A 58 -1.39 7.92 11.04
C ILE A 58 -2.01 8.08 9.64
N GLY A 59 -3.30 8.37 9.60
CA GLY A 59 -4.00 8.82 8.41
C GLY A 59 -4.87 10.02 8.77
N PRO A 60 -5.27 10.86 7.82
CA PRO A 60 -6.26 11.88 8.11
C PRO A 60 -7.50 11.20 8.69
N VAL A 61 -7.87 11.59 9.91
CA VAL A 61 -9.03 11.07 10.63
C VAL A 61 -10.28 11.42 9.83
N LEU A 62 -10.66 10.55 8.93
CA LEU A 62 -12.00 10.56 8.35
C LEU A 62 -12.97 10.20 9.46
N GLY A 63 -13.63 11.18 10.06
CA GLY A 63 -14.75 11.08 10.99
C GLY A 63 -14.82 9.87 11.92
N SER A 64 -15.56 9.96 13.00
CA SER A 64 -15.78 8.84 13.94
C SER A 64 -16.14 7.53 13.20
N PRO A 65 -15.54 6.37 13.55
CA PRO A 65 -15.89 5.08 12.96
C PRO A 65 -17.40 4.76 13.00
N ALA A 66 -18.12 5.31 13.97
CA ALA A 66 -19.56 5.13 14.13
C ALA A 66 -20.43 5.78 13.05
N LEU A 67 -19.86 6.66 12.22
CA LEU A 67 -20.57 7.35 11.14
C LEU A 67 -20.24 6.83 9.74
N ARG A 68 -19.39 5.80 9.64
CA ARG A 68 -19.02 5.24 8.33
C ARG A 68 -20.14 4.31 7.84
N LYS A 69 -20.76 4.70 6.75
CA LYS A 69 -21.80 3.89 6.10
C LYS A 69 -21.19 2.63 5.51
N ALA A 70 -21.83 1.50 5.73
CA ALA A 70 -21.48 0.24 5.08
C ALA A 70 -21.71 0.32 3.57
N GLU A 71 -20.79 -0.23 2.81
CA GLU A 71 -20.82 -0.29 1.35
C GLU A 71 -20.86 -1.75 0.89
N HIS A 72 -21.44 -1.99 -0.29
CA HIS A 72 -21.61 -3.35 -0.81
C HIS A 72 -20.67 -3.59 -2.00
N TYR A 73 -19.90 -4.66 -1.93
CA TYR A 73 -18.95 -5.07 -2.96
C TYR A 73 -18.90 -6.59 -3.12
N THR A 74 -18.37 -7.03 -4.24
CA THR A 74 -18.01 -8.44 -4.46
C THR A 74 -16.55 -8.67 -4.06
N VAL A 75 -16.29 -9.76 -3.35
CA VAL A 75 -14.93 -10.13 -2.93
C VAL A 75 -14.27 -10.97 -4.02
N GLN A 76 -13.19 -10.48 -4.57
CA GLN A 76 -12.28 -11.27 -5.41
C GLN A 76 -11.13 -11.78 -4.55
N LYS A 77 -11.11 -13.10 -4.34
CA LYS A 77 -10.08 -13.76 -3.54
C LYS A 77 -8.69 -13.63 -4.14
N VAL A 78 -7.72 -13.44 -3.27
CA VAL A 78 -6.30 -13.34 -3.56
C VAL A 78 -5.55 -14.47 -2.84
N THR A 79 -4.50 -15.00 -3.46
CA THR A 79 -3.69 -16.07 -2.89
C THR A 79 -2.94 -15.58 -1.62
N GLY A 80 -3.06 -16.34 -0.54
CA GLY A 80 -2.41 -16.05 0.75
C GLY A 80 -1.00 -16.63 0.82
N ASP A 81 -0.07 -16.07 0.07
CA ASP A 81 1.32 -16.51 -0.01
C ASP A 81 2.33 -15.47 0.54
N GLY A 82 1.87 -14.61 1.45
CA GLY A 82 2.65 -13.47 1.95
C GLY A 82 2.56 -12.23 1.05
N ARG A 83 2.15 -12.35 -0.19
CA ARG A 83 2.03 -11.26 -1.18
C ARG A 83 0.63 -10.66 -1.30
N CYS A 84 -0.31 -11.09 -0.46
CA CYS A 84 -1.74 -10.81 -0.65
C CYS A 84 -2.05 -9.31 -0.82
N LEU A 85 -1.44 -8.42 -0.04
CA LEU A 85 -1.59 -6.98 -0.18
C LEU A 85 -1.15 -6.51 -1.59
N PHE A 86 0.05 -6.90 -2.00
CA PHE A 86 0.62 -6.49 -3.29
C PHE A 86 -0.16 -7.09 -4.46
N ARG A 87 -0.59 -8.36 -4.35
CA ARG A 87 -1.45 -9.01 -5.36
C ARG A 87 -2.79 -8.31 -5.51
N ALA A 88 -3.47 -8.03 -4.39
CA ALA A 88 -4.75 -7.34 -4.40
C ALA A 88 -4.61 -5.94 -5.03
N LEU A 89 -3.53 -5.23 -4.72
CA LEU A 89 -3.26 -3.91 -5.29
C LEU A 89 -2.95 -3.99 -6.80
N ALA A 90 -2.07 -4.89 -7.23
CA ALA A 90 -1.74 -5.11 -8.64
C ALA A 90 -2.99 -5.43 -9.45
N LYS A 91 -3.78 -6.39 -8.97
CA LYS A 91 -5.04 -6.82 -9.59
C LYS A 91 -6.06 -5.69 -9.67
N GLY A 92 -6.21 -4.91 -8.59
CA GLY A 92 -7.11 -3.75 -8.56
C GLY A 92 -6.70 -2.65 -9.52
N MET A 93 -5.41 -2.33 -9.62
CA MET A 93 -4.90 -1.34 -10.58
C MET A 93 -5.08 -1.81 -12.02
N ALA A 94 -4.83 -3.08 -12.31
CA ALA A 94 -5.05 -3.66 -13.64
C ALA A 94 -6.54 -3.67 -14.00
N SER A 95 -7.42 -4.07 -13.09
CA SER A 95 -8.87 -4.05 -13.26
C SER A 95 -9.39 -2.64 -13.55
N ASN A 96 -8.89 -1.62 -12.84
CA ASN A 96 -9.25 -0.23 -13.10
C ASN A 96 -8.88 0.27 -14.51
N ARG A 97 -7.92 -0.39 -15.16
CA ARG A 97 -7.49 -0.13 -16.55
C ARG A 97 -8.14 -1.06 -17.57
N GLY A 98 -8.97 -2.00 -17.12
CA GLY A 98 -9.59 -3.01 -17.97
C GLY A 98 -8.60 -4.09 -18.46
N ILE A 99 -7.49 -4.31 -17.75
CA ILE A 99 -6.45 -5.28 -18.10
C ILE A 99 -6.65 -6.54 -17.25
N PRO A 100 -6.98 -7.70 -17.85
CA PRO A 100 -7.00 -8.95 -17.12
C PRO A 100 -5.57 -9.42 -16.84
N LEU A 101 -5.28 -9.77 -15.58
CA LEU A 101 -3.99 -10.36 -15.20
C LEU A 101 -4.11 -11.87 -15.11
N ARG A 102 -3.19 -12.58 -15.74
CA ARG A 102 -2.99 -14.02 -15.51
C ARG A 102 -2.33 -14.22 -14.13
N PRO A 103 -2.51 -15.38 -13.47
CA PRO A 103 -1.96 -15.62 -12.13
C PRO A 103 -0.44 -15.41 -12.02
N PHE A 104 0.29 -15.73 -13.07
CA PHE A 104 1.74 -15.49 -13.14
C PHE A 104 2.08 -13.99 -13.19
N GLU A 105 1.34 -13.23 -14.00
CA GLU A 105 1.50 -11.78 -14.12
C GLU A 105 1.14 -11.06 -12.81
N GLU A 106 0.04 -11.46 -12.18
CA GLU A 106 -0.37 -10.97 -10.87
C GLU A 106 0.74 -11.15 -9.83
N LYS A 107 1.39 -12.34 -9.82
CA LYS A 107 2.49 -12.63 -8.90
C LYS A 107 3.71 -11.74 -9.18
N ASN A 108 4.10 -11.60 -10.45
CA ASN A 108 5.26 -10.78 -10.81
C ASN A 108 5.00 -9.31 -10.48
N ASP A 109 3.83 -8.78 -10.86
CA ASP A 109 3.44 -7.41 -10.55
C ASP A 109 3.42 -7.15 -9.02
N ALA A 110 3.02 -8.14 -8.23
CA ALA A 110 3.07 -8.06 -6.78
C ALA A 110 4.51 -8.00 -6.24
N ASP A 111 5.41 -8.83 -6.76
CA ASP A 111 6.82 -8.78 -6.39
C ASP A 111 7.48 -7.45 -6.83
N ASP A 112 7.13 -6.93 -8.01
CA ASP A 112 7.61 -5.64 -8.50
C ASP A 112 7.16 -4.48 -7.59
N LEU A 113 5.90 -4.46 -7.15
CA LEU A 113 5.42 -3.47 -6.20
C LEU A 113 6.17 -3.54 -4.87
N ARG A 114 6.41 -4.74 -4.35
CA ARG A 114 7.16 -4.94 -3.12
C ARG A 114 8.60 -4.43 -3.25
N MET A 115 9.26 -4.75 -4.37
CA MET A 115 10.63 -4.30 -4.62
C MET A 115 10.72 -2.81 -4.89
N ALA A 116 9.70 -2.18 -5.48
CA ALA A 116 9.64 -0.73 -5.63
C ALA A 116 9.56 -0.01 -4.26
N VAL A 117 8.80 -0.56 -3.30
CA VAL A 117 8.82 -0.04 -1.92
C VAL A 117 10.20 -0.17 -1.30
N LYS A 118 10.84 -1.34 -1.43
CA LYS A 118 12.22 -1.56 -0.94
C LYS A 118 13.17 -0.52 -1.52
N GLU A 119 13.10 -0.28 -2.81
CA GLU A 119 14.00 0.66 -3.48
C GLU A 119 13.87 2.09 -2.93
N VAL A 120 12.66 2.63 -2.81
CA VAL A 120 12.47 4.00 -2.32
C VAL A 120 12.74 4.15 -0.83
N ILE A 121 12.46 3.12 -0.03
CA ILE A 121 12.64 3.17 1.44
C ILE A 121 14.06 2.78 1.85
N CYS A 122 14.63 1.76 1.23
CA CYS A 122 15.91 1.19 1.68
C CYS A 122 17.10 1.71 0.89
N ASP A 123 16.99 1.77 -0.42
CA ASP A 123 18.13 1.99 -1.29
C ASP A 123 18.32 3.47 -1.67
N ASN A 124 17.24 4.25 -1.72
CA ASN A 124 17.29 5.65 -2.14
C ASN A 124 17.04 6.63 -0.99
N GLY A 125 18.11 7.05 -0.31
CA GLY A 125 18.03 7.98 0.83
C GLY A 125 17.43 9.37 0.50
N LYS A 126 17.50 9.81 -0.76
CA LYS A 126 16.91 11.10 -1.19
C LYS A 126 15.39 10.96 -1.36
N GLU A 127 14.93 9.93 -2.01
CA GLU A 127 13.50 9.67 -2.22
C GLU A 127 12.79 9.27 -0.94
N ARG A 128 13.44 8.52 -0.07
CA ARG A 128 12.92 8.13 1.26
C ARG A 128 12.30 9.28 2.02
N ARG A 129 12.87 10.48 1.96
CA ARG A 129 12.36 11.68 2.66
C ARG A 129 10.95 12.07 2.25
N GLN A 130 10.51 11.66 1.08
CA GLN A 130 9.14 11.94 0.60
C GLN A 130 8.09 11.02 1.25
N TYR A 131 8.55 9.97 1.95
CA TYR A 131 7.72 8.94 2.57
C TYR A 131 7.84 8.94 4.10
N GLU A 132 7.91 10.14 4.71
CA GLU A 132 8.12 10.31 6.15
C GLU A 132 7.10 9.53 6.99
N ALA A 133 5.81 9.57 6.64
CA ALA A 133 4.77 8.84 7.34
C ALA A 133 5.02 7.33 7.35
N ALA A 134 5.47 6.77 6.23
CA ALA A 134 5.83 5.35 6.13
C ALA A 134 7.07 5.03 6.97
N LEU A 135 8.06 5.92 6.97
CA LEU A 135 9.26 5.74 7.80
C LEU A 135 8.92 5.73 9.30
N ILE A 136 8.05 6.64 9.73
CA ILE A 136 7.59 6.68 11.13
C ILE A 136 6.88 5.35 11.45
N ALA A 137 5.94 4.89 10.60
CA ALA A 137 5.26 3.62 10.81
C ALA A 137 6.24 2.44 10.94
N ILE A 138 7.24 2.36 10.06
CA ILE A 138 8.27 1.32 10.10
C ILE A 138 9.10 1.41 11.38
N THR A 139 9.60 2.60 11.72
CA THR A 139 10.56 2.77 12.83
C THR A 139 9.93 2.66 14.21
N VAL A 140 8.61 2.76 14.31
CA VAL A 140 7.87 2.44 15.54
C VAL A 140 7.86 0.93 15.82
N GLU A 141 7.80 0.10 14.78
CA GLU A 141 7.71 -1.36 14.93
C GLU A 141 9.09 -2.03 14.98
N GLU A 142 10.03 -1.59 14.13
CA GLU A 142 11.36 -2.19 14.03
C GLU A 142 12.40 -1.19 13.49
N SER A 143 13.70 -1.57 13.55
CA SER A 143 14.74 -0.75 12.92
C SER A 143 14.60 -0.78 11.39
N LEU A 144 14.93 0.34 10.73
CA LEU A 144 14.93 0.43 9.28
C LEU A 144 15.79 -0.65 8.61
N GLU A 145 16.92 -0.98 9.21
CA GLU A 145 17.81 -2.03 8.71
C GLU A 145 17.10 -3.39 8.68
N ARG A 146 16.45 -3.75 9.78
CA ARG A 146 15.71 -5.02 9.90
C ARG A 146 14.53 -5.05 8.92
N TYR A 147 13.81 -3.96 8.78
CA TYR A 147 12.75 -3.83 7.77
C TYR A 147 13.30 -4.09 6.36
N CYS A 148 14.43 -3.46 6.00
CA CYS A 148 15.05 -3.59 4.68
C CYS A 148 15.57 -5.02 4.39
N GLN A 149 15.93 -5.77 5.41
CA GLN A 149 16.24 -7.20 5.26
C GLN A 149 14.97 -8.03 5.04
N ARG A 150 13.89 -7.71 5.75
CA ARG A 150 12.62 -8.45 5.68
C ARG A 150 11.87 -8.24 4.39
N ILE A 151 11.78 -7.01 3.88
CA ILE A 151 11.02 -6.70 2.66
C ILE A 151 11.57 -7.39 1.41
N GLN A 152 12.83 -7.83 1.43
CA GLN A 152 13.41 -8.62 0.35
C GLN A 152 12.84 -10.05 0.26
N ARG A 153 12.28 -10.54 1.34
CA ARG A 153 11.78 -11.92 1.41
C ARG A 153 10.48 -12.05 0.62
N PRO A 154 10.31 -13.15 -0.12
CA PRO A 154 9.10 -13.38 -0.92
C PRO A 154 7.85 -13.60 -0.08
N ASP A 155 8.00 -13.97 1.19
CA ASP A 155 6.96 -14.18 2.18
C ASP A 155 6.73 -12.95 3.09
N PHE A 156 7.23 -11.78 2.70
CA PHE A 156 7.05 -10.53 3.43
C PHE A 156 5.57 -10.09 3.39
N TRP A 157 5.01 -9.91 4.55
CA TRP A 157 3.64 -9.43 4.72
C TRP A 157 3.63 -7.90 4.76
N GLY A 158 3.06 -7.29 3.72
CA GLY A 158 2.90 -5.85 3.67
C GLY A 158 1.74 -5.36 4.53
N GLY A 159 1.85 -4.11 4.97
CA GLY A 159 0.87 -3.45 5.83
C GLY A 159 0.68 -1.97 5.49
N GLU A 160 0.46 -1.16 6.52
CA GLU A 160 0.17 0.27 6.38
C GLU A 160 1.34 1.06 5.76
N SER A 161 2.57 0.75 6.16
CA SER A 161 3.76 1.40 5.61
C SER A 161 3.87 1.25 4.10
N GLU A 162 3.59 0.05 3.57
CA GLU A 162 3.60 -0.20 2.14
C GLU A 162 2.45 0.49 1.42
N LEU A 163 1.26 0.57 2.04
CA LEU A 163 0.12 1.30 1.48
C LEU A 163 0.41 2.80 1.37
N LEU A 164 1.05 3.39 2.39
CA LEU A 164 1.49 4.79 2.37
C LEU A 164 2.48 5.07 1.23
N VAL A 165 3.44 4.16 1.02
CA VAL A 165 4.40 4.29 -0.08
C VAL A 165 3.71 4.11 -1.42
N LEU A 166 2.99 3.00 -1.62
CA LEU A 166 2.43 2.61 -2.90
C LEU A 166 1.33 3.56 -3.39
N SER A 167 0.54 4.13 -2.49
CA SER A 167 -0.45 5.12 -2.86
C SER A 167 0.19 6.34 -3.53
N LYS A 168 1.30 6.83 -3.00
CA LYS A 168 2.07 7.96 -3.56
C LYS A 168 2.84 7.54 -4.81
N LEU A 169 3.56 6.43 -4.74
CA LEU A 169 4.41 5.94 -5.81
C LEU A 169 3.63 5.67 -7.09
N CYS A 170 2.47 5.03 -6.98
CA CYS A 170 1.59 4.71 -8.11
C CYS A 170 0.55 5.82 -8.39
N LYS A 171 0.55 6.91 -7.59
CA LYS A 171 -0.54 7.92 -7.56
C LYS A 171 -1.91 7.26 -7.60
N GLN A 172 -2.09 6.21 -6.81
CA GLN A 172 -3.28 5.38 -6.78
C GLN A 172 -4.03 5.58 -5.47
N PRO A 173 -5.29 6.07 -5.50
CA PRO A 173 -6.13 6.07 -4.31
C PRO A 173 -6.38 4.62 -3.87
N ILE A 174 -6.21 4.34 -2.57
CA ILE A 174 -6.41 3.02 -1.98
C ILE A 174 -7.33 3.19 -0.78
N ILE A 175 -8.38 2.36 -0.70
CA ILE A 175 -9.29 2.35 0.46
C ILE A 175 -9.27 0.94 1.05
N VAL A 176 -9.04 0.85 2.36
CA VAL A 176 -9.07 -0.40 3.11
C VAL A 176 -10.39 -0.54 3.83
N TYR A 177 -11.00 -1.70 3.71
CA TYR A 177 -12.28 -2.06 4.30
C TYR A 177 -12.11 -3.25 5.23
N ILE A 178 -13.02 -3.35 6.20
CA ILE A 178 -13.26 -4.56 7.00
C ILE A 178 -14.71 -5.04 6.79
N PRO A 179 -15.02 -6.32 7.07
CA PRO A 179 -16.40 -6.79 7.08
C PRO A 179 -17.21 -6.03 8.13
N GLU A 180 -18.45 -5.67 7.83
CA GLU A 180 -19.35 -5.04 8.80
C GLU A 180 -19.64 -5.95 10.00
N HIS A 181 -19.79 -7.26 9.75
CA HIS A 181 -20.04 -8.27 10.76
C HIS A 181 -19.11 -9.46 10.59
N GLU A 182 -18.05 -9.53 11.38
CA GLU A 182 -17.04 -10.59 11.27
C GLU A 182 -17.44 -11.91 11.96
N HIS A 183 -18.46 -11.88 12.80
CA HIS A 183 -18.80 -12.99 13.72
C HIS A 183 -20.16 -13.65 13.53
N ALA A 184 -20.93 -13.29 12.53
CA ALA A 184 -22.21 -13.96 12.27
C ALA A 184 -21.98 -15.35 11.62
N ILE A 185 -22.36 -16.42 12.32
CA ILE A 185 -22.34 -17.78 11.78
C ILE A 185 -23.18 -17.81 10.50
N GLY A 186 -22.54 -18.15 9.37
CA GLY A 186 -23.22 -18.18 8.06
C GLY A 186 -23.20 -16.85 7.32
N TRP A 187 -22.40 -15.87 7.74
CA TRP A 187 -22.29 -14.58 7.05
C TRP A 187 -21.86 -14.75 5.58
N ARG A 188 -22.75 -14.40 4.69
CA ARG A 188 -22.50 -14.23 3.25
C ARG A 188 -22.60 -12.75 2.86
N GLY A 189 -22.27 -11.87 3.80
CA GLY A 189 -22.44 -10.44 3.65
C GLY A 189 -21.50 -9.86 2.59
N SER A 190 -22.06 -8.96 1.80
CA SER A 190 -21.33 -8.11 0.85
C SER A 190 -21.17 -6.69 1.40
N SER A 191 -21.33 -6.51 2.71
CA SER A 191 -21.33 -5.23 3.41
C SER A 191 -20.01 -5.01 4.13
N PHE A 192 -19.35 -3.88 3.80
CA PHE A 192 -18.00 -3.56 4.25
C PHE A 192 -17.92 -2.11 4.74
N ILE A 193 -17.09 -1.89 5.76
CA ILE A 193 -16.88 -0.56 6.35
C ILE A 193 -15.48 -0.08 5.98
N PRO A 194 -15.34 1.12 5.36
CA PRO A 194 -14.03 1.69 5.09
C PRO A 194 -13.36 2.11 6.39
N ILE A 195 -12.12 1.70 6.63
CA ILE A 195 -11.34 2.01 7.84
C ILE A 195 -10.16 2.96 7.59
N ALA A 196 -9.57 2.92 6.41
CA ALA A 196 -8.45 3.77 6.04
C ALA A 196 -8.50 4.14 4.56
N GLU A 197 -7.95 5.31 4.24
CA GLU A 197 -7.80 5.80 2.88
C GLU A 197 -6.41 6.41 2.69
N TYR A 198 -5.74 6.04 1.59
CA TYR A 198 -4.41 6.49 1.19
C TYR A 198 -4.48 7.10 -0.20
N GLY A 199 -3.74 8.19 -0.43
CA GLY A 199 -3.68 8.85 -1.73
C GLY A 199 -5.01 9.47 -2.17
N ALA A 200 -5.80 10.00 -1.22
CA ALA A 200 -7.09 10.66 -1.50
C ALA A 200 -6.95 11.82 -2.49
N GLU A 201 -5.80 12.49 -2.49
CA GLU A 201 -5.45 13.59 -3.39
C GLU A 201 -5.46 13.17 -4.87
N PHE A 202 -5.32 11.89 -5.17
CA PHE A 202 -5.33 11.37 -6.54
C PHE A 202 -6.72 11.04 -7.07
N LYS A 203 -7.77 11.19 -6.26
CA LYS A 203 -9.16 11.00 -6.69
C LYS A 203 -9.68 12.13 -7.58
N GLY A 204 -9.19 13.35 -7.39
CA GLY A 204 -9.71 14.57 -8.03
C GLY A 204 -8.66 15.50 -8.61
N GLY A 205 -7.43 15.04 -8.85
CA GLY A 205 -6.32 15.87 -9.35
C GLY A 205 -6.51 16.38 -10.78
N VAL A 206 -5.66 17.34 -11.18
CA VAL A 206 -5.56 17.85 -12.56
C VAL A 206 -5.18 16.66 -13.46
N GLY A 207 -6.14 16.11 -14.18
CA GLY A 207 -6.02 14.93 -15.01
C GLY A 207 -7.23 14.02 -14.90
N LYS A 208 -7.14 12.82 -15.48
CA LYS A 208 -8.22 11.83 -15.40
C LYS A 208 -8.29 11.28 -13.97
N PRO A 209 -9.42 11.43 -13.23
CA PRO A 209 -9.55 10.92 -11.87
C PRO A 209 -9.33 9.39 -11.86
N LYS A 210 -8.46 8.92 -10.98
CA LYS A 210 -8.21 7.47 -10.84
C LYS A 210 -9.29 6.85 -9.94
N LYS A 211 -9.83 5.71 -10.38
CA LYS A 211 -10.71 4.90 -9.55
C LYS A 211 -9.90 4.35 -8.37
N PRO A 212 -10.43 4.38 -7.12
CA PRO A 212 -9.73 3.79 -5.99
C PRO A 212 -9.65 2.27 -6.14
N VAL A 213 -8.52 1.71 -5.71
CA VAL A 213 -8.42 0.27 -5.42
C VAL A 213 -8.97 0.05 -4.03
N ARG A 214 -9.89 -0.90 -3.88
CA ARG A 214 -10.54 -1.24 -2.62
C ARG A 214 -10.01 -2.56 -2.12
N LEU A 215 -9.43 -2.57 -0.94
CA LEU A 215 -8.83 -3.74 -0.31
C LEU A 215 -9.70 -4.16 0.87
N LEU A 216 -10.02 -5.44 0.94
CA LEU A 216 -10.65 -6.04 2.12
C LEU A 216 -9.58 -6.60 3.03
N TYR A 217 -9.45 -6.05 4.22
CA TYR A 217 -8.61 -6.60 5.27
C TYR A 217 -9.44 -7.55 6.14
N SER A 218 -8.98 -8.78 6.31
CA SER A 218 -9.64 -9.80 7.12
C SER A 218 -8.82 -10.15 8.37
N SER A 219 -9.49 -10.74 9.37
CA SER A 219 -8.96 -11.07 10.71
C SER A 219 -7.69 -11.94 10.75
N ARG A 220 -7.26 -12.47 9.63
CA ARG A 220 -6.04 -13.31 9.51
C ARG A 220 -4.89 -12.59 8.81
N ASN A 221 -4.79 -11.28 8.94
CA ASN A 221 -3.77 -10.47 8.25
C ASN A 221 -3.76 -10.71 6.72
N HIS A 222 -4.93 -10.84 6.12
CA HIS A 222 -5.07 -11.14 4.71
C HIS A 222 -5.79 -10.00 3.99
N TYR A 223 -5.34 -9.71 2.76
CA TYR A 223 -5.96 -8.74 1.88
C TYR A 223 -6.58 -9.44 0.67
N ASP A 224 -7.86 -9.18 0.42
CA ASP A 224 -8.59 -9.52 -0.80
C ASP A 224 -8.92 -8.24 -1.57
N LEU A 225 -9.36 -8.36 -2.83
CA LEU A 225 -9.81 -7.24 -3.65
C LEU A 225 -11.33 -7.10 -3.58
N LEU A 226 -11.84 -5.87 -3.43
CA LEU A 226 -13.26 -5.52 -3.55
C LEU A 226 -13.55 -4.88 -4.92
N VAL A 227 -14.59 -5.38 -5.60
CA VAL A 227 -15.03 -4.92 -6.91
C VAL A 227 -16.53 -4.67 -6.95
#